data_7a2f3bf57e453f0276420a4b00b95799
#
_entry.id   7a2f3bf57e453f0276420a4b00b95799
#
_cell.length_a   1.000
_cell.length_b   1.000
_cell.length_c   1.000
_cell.angle_alpha   90.00
_cell.angle_beta   90.00
_cell.angle_gamma   90.00
#
_symmetry.space_group_name_H-M   'P 1'
#
loop_
_entity.id
_entity.type
_entity.pdbx_description
1 polymer ?
#
loop_
_entity_poly.entity_id
_entity_poly.type
_entity_poly.pdbx_seq_one_letter_code
_entity_poly.pdbx_strand_id
1 'polypeptide(L)'
;MEQVLFAGIDYRHVIFTVPEQLRGYIEQCPRLLGELAKAGVATLTVVMSRAAGRELKIGVVAVIQTAGRASNYNPHVHMMVTGGGIDQQGQWQDVKTVSYDYLHREWQRQLFARLEETSRSAELAQLLKRLSQEYNRGLVAYWELKPVKTGQGLAQYLIKYVASPPIAVSRIIAYVGQSVEYCWQDRKSHQQERARVSAVEFIRRLVQHILPRGFQRVRYYGLHAVSMRGQILEPVRRAIGATLQLAFSFGEMVMSKLG
;
A
#
# COMPACT_ATOMS: atom_id res chain seq x y z
N MET A 1 6.25 -13.08 14.97
CA MET A 1 5.22 -13.77 14.12
C MET A 1 5.90 -14.05 12.80
N GLU A 2 6.24 -15.28 12.54
CA GLU A 2 6.87 -15.69 11.27
C GLU A 2 5.87 -15.57 10.14
N GLN A 3 6.26 -14.86 9.12
CA GLN A 3 5.44 -14.61 7.95
C GLN A 3 6.01 -15.35 6.77
N VAL A 4 5.11 -15.98 6.04
CA VAL A 4 5.47 -16.87 4.98
C VAL A 4 5.27 -16.19 3.65
N LEU A 5 6.37 -15.94 2.94
CA LEU A 5 6.38 -15.59 1.53
C LEU A 5 6.59 -16.86 0.71
N PHE A 6 5.91 -16.97 -0.41
CA PHE A 6 6.04 -18.14 -1.27
C PHE A 6 7.29 -18.02 -2.14
N ALA A 7 8.16 -19.02 -2.06
CA ALA A 7 9.31 -19.15 -2.95
C ALA A 7 8.85 -19.60 -4.35
N GLY A 8 9.58 -19.19 -5.38
CA GLY A 8 9.34 -19.64 -6.75
C GLY A 8 8.26 -18.87 -7.51
N ILE A 9 7.64 -17.86 -6.89
CA ILE A 9 6.72 -16.94 -7.58
C ILE A 9 7.24 -15.51 -7.57
N ASP A 10 6.86 -14.76 -8.58
CA ASP A 10 7.10 -13.33 -8.64
C ASP A 10 6.08 -12.57 -7.77
N TYR A 11 6.49 -11.40 -7.29
CA TYR A 11 5.60 -10.44 -6.65
C TYR A 11 5.56 -9.15 -7.47
N ARG A 12 4.42 -8.46 -7.41
CA ARG A 12 4.25 -7.14 -8.01
C ARG A 12 4.05 -6.10 -6.92
N HIS A 13 4.73 -4.98 -7.07
CA HIS A 13 4.48 -3.82 -6.23
C HIS A 13 3.42 -2.94 -6.86
N VAL A 14 2.39 -2.63 -6.09
CA VAL A 14 1.30 -1.75 -6.51
C VAL A 14 1.14 -0.64 -5.48
N ILE A 15 0.95 0.59 -5.95
CA ILE A 15 0.69 1.74 -5.08
C ILE A 15 -0.67 2.32 -5.44
N PHE A 16 -1.53 2.43 -4.45
CA PHE A 16 -2.82 3.10 -4.56
C PHE A 16 -2.77 4.44 -3.85
N THR A 17 -3.13 5.50 -4.56
CA THR A 17 -3.16 6.86 -4.03
C THR A 17 -4.58 7.38 -3.98
N VAL A 18 -4.80 8.44 -3.18
CA VAL A 18 -6.09 9.10 -3.09
C VAL A 18 -6.00 10.54 -3.62
N PRO A 19 -7.09 11.11 -4.17
CA PRO A 19 -7.16 12.51 -4.53
C PRO A 19 -6.89 13.42 -3.32
N GLU A 20 -6.36 14.58 -3.58
CA GLU A 20 -6.04 15.56 -2.52
C GLU A 20 -7.28 15.96 -1.72
N GLN A 21 -8.40 16.11 -2.39
CA GLN A 21 -9.70 16.50 -1.80
C GLN A 21 -10.20 15.49 -0.75
N LEU A 22 -9.79 14.22 -0.82
CA LEU A 22 -10.16 13.18 0.16
C LEU A 22 -9.24 13.13 1.37
N ARG A 23 -8.05 13.74 1.31
CA ARG A 23 -7.03 13.60 2.37
C ARG A 23 -7.51 14.13 3.71
N GLY A 24 -8.17 15.29 3.72
CA GLY A 24 -8.73 15.89 4.94
C GLY A 24 -9.80 15.03 5.60
N TYR A 25 -10.66 14.38 4.83
CA TYR A 25 -11.65 13.43 5.36
C TYR A 25 -11.00 12.21 6.00
N ILE A 26 -9.95 11.68 5.38
CA ILE A 26 -9.22 10.52 5.90
C ILE A 26 -8.44 10.90 7.16
N GLU A 27 -7.87 12.10 7.22
CA GLU A 27 -7.16 12.61 8.40
C GLU A 27 -8.10 12.72 9.61
N GLN A 28 -9.29 13.29 9.41
CA GLN A 28 -10.30 13.44 10.45
C GLN A 28 -10.93 12.12 10.90
N CYS A 29 -10.92 11.11 10.03
CA CYS A 29 -11.50 9.80 10.32
C CYS A 29 -10.49 8.67 10.07
N PRO A 30 -9.56 8.39 11.00
CA PRO A 30 -8.50 7.39 10.81
C PRO A 30 -8.98 5.97 10.47
N ARG A 31 -10.25 5.64 10.76
CA ARG A 31 -10.85 4.37 10.34
C ARG A 31 -10.84 4.20 8.83
N LEU A 32 -10.96 5.30 8.08
CA LEU A 32 -10.93 5.29 6.61
C LEU A 32 -9.57 4.84 6.05
N LEU A 33 -8.46 5.01 6.79
CA LEU A 33 -7.16 4.46 6.39
C LEU A 33 -7.21 2.92 6.22
N GLY A 34 -7.98 2.25 7.07
CA GLY A 34 -8.17 0.81 6.96
C GLY A 34 -8.90 0.39 5.69
N GLU A 35 -9.81 1.23 5.22
CA GLU A 35 -10.59 0.96 4.02
C GLU A 35 -9.75 1.09 2.75
N LEU A 36 -8.70 1.91 2.74
CA LEU A 36 -7.73 1.97 1.62
C LEU A 36 -7.13 0.59 1.33
N ALA A 37 -6.68 -0.11 2.36
CA ALA A 37 -6.09 -1.44 2.17
C ALA A 37 -7.12 -2.46 1.69
N LYS A 38 -8.33 -2.45 2.25
CA LYS A 38 -9.41 -3.36 1.82
C LYS A 38 -9.85 -3.09 0.38
N ALA A 39 -10.00 -1.81 0.01
CA ALA A 39 -10.32 -1.40 -1.36
C ALA A 39 -9.25 -1.84 -2.35
N GLY A 40 -7.97 -1.66 -2.00
CA GLY A 40 -6.85 -2.08 -2.84
C GLY A 40 -6.82 -3.60 -3.06
N VAL A 41 -7.07 -4.39 -2.01
CA VAL A 41 -7.16 -5.86 -2.14
C VAL A 41 -8.33 -6.26 -3.04
N ALA A 42 -9.51 -5.67 -2.85
CA ALA A 42 -10.66 -5.95 -3.70
C ALA A 42 -10.39 -5.58 -5.16
N THR A 43 -9.76 -4.42 -5.40
CA THR A 43 -9.32 -3.99 -6.74
C THR A 43 -8.38 -5.02 -7.37
N LEU A 44 -7.32 -5.42 -6.68
CA LEU A 44 -6.34 -6.38 -7.21
C LEU A 44 -6.98 -7.73 -7.50
N THR A 45 -7.86 -8.22 -6.62
CA THR A 45 -8.58 -9.48 -6.83
C THR A 45 -9.40 -9.45 -8.11
N VAL A 46 -10.19 -8.40 -8.32
CA VAL A 46 -11.04 -8.25 -9.51
C VAL A 46 -10.19 -8.08 -10.77
N VAL A 47 -9.19 -7.21 -10.74
CA VAL A 47 -8.35 -6.90 -11.90
C VAL A 47 -7.53 -8.11 -12.34
N MET A 48 -6.94 -8.84 -11.39
CA MET A 48 -6.13 -10.03 -11.70
C MET A 48 -7.01 -11.20 -12.14
N SER A 49 -8.16 -11.41 -11.53
CA SER A 49 -9.14 -12.42 -11.96
C SER A 49 -9.61 -12.18 -13.39
N ARG A 50 -9.89 -10.92 -13.73
CA ARG A 50 -10.24 -10.54 -15.10
C ARG A 50 -9.11 -10.80 -16.08
N ALA A 51 -7.87 -10.47 -15.72
CA ALA A 51 -6.70 -10.70 -16.57
C ALA A 51 -6.44 -12.19 -16.82
N ALA A 52 -6.75 -13.04 -15.84
CA ALA A 52 -6.64 -14.50 -15.95
C ALA A 52 -7.86 -15.16 -16.63
N GLY A 53 -8.95 -14.42 -16.87
CA GLY A 53 -10.21 -14.95 -17.39
C GLY A 53 -10.94 -15.90 -16.43
N ARG A 54 -10.59 -15.89 -15.14
CA ARG A 54 -11.16 -16.74 -14.09
C ARG A 54 -10.98 -16.13 -12.71
N GLU A 55 -11.78 -16.57 -11.76
CA GLU A 55 -11.65 -16.11 -10.36
C GLU A 55 -10.35 -16.63 -9.74
N LEU A 56 -9.60 -15.72 -9.11
CA LEU A 56 -8.33 -16.01 -8.46
C LEU A 56 -8.34 -15.66 -6.98
N LYS A 57 -7.76 -16.53 -6.18
CA LYS A 57 -7.35 -16.25 -4.81
C LYS A 57 -5.89 -15.80 -4.81
N ILE A 58 -5.66 -14.51 -4.59
CA ILE A 58 -4.34 -13.88 -4.59
C ILE A 58 -3.78 -13.70 -3.18
N GLY A 59 -2.47 -13.53 -3.05
CA GLY A 59 -1.82 -13.15 -1.79
C GLY A 59 -1.41 -11.68 -1.81
N VAL A 60 -1.75 -10.91 -0.76
CA VAL A 60 -1.39 -9.49 -0.66
C VAL A 60 -0.84 -9.15 0.71
N VAL A 61 0.30 -8.43 0.72
CA VAL A 61 0.82 -7.72 1.89
C VAL A 61 0.65 -6.23 1.64
N ALA A 62 -0.14 -5.56 2.47
CA ALA A 62 -0.44 -4.14 2.36
C ALA A 62 0.26 -3.35 3.46
N VAL A 63 0.90 -2.23 3.09
CA VAL A 63 1.52 -1.28 4.01
C VAL A 63 0.88 0.09 3.82
N ILE A 64 0.20 0.58 4.85
CA ILE A 64 -0.47 1.89 4.83
C ILE A 64 0.54 2.96 5.23
N GLN A 65 0.65 4.01 4.41
CA GLN A 65 1.48 5.18 4.68
C GLN A 65 0.64 6.45 4.57
N THR A 66 1.02 7.46 5.36
CA THR A 66 0.34 8.77 5.39
C THR A 66 1.26 9.91 4.94
N ALA A 67 2.58 9.70 4.93
CA ALA A 67 3.54 10.75 4.65
C ALA A 67 3.85 10.86 3.16
N GLY A 68 3.60 12.05 2.61
CA GLY A 68 4.10 12.45 1.30
C GLY A 68 5.57 12.89 1.35
N ARG A 69 6.16 13.15 0.20
CA ARG A 69 7.58 13.54 0.08
C ARG A 69 7.89 14.87 0.76
N ALA A 70 6.99 15.83 0.70
CA ALA A 70 7.12 17.13 1.37
C ALA A 70 6.69 17.10 2.84
N SER A 71 6.60 15.92 3.45
CA SER A 71 6.08 15.71 4.81
C SER A 71 4.64 16.20 4.98
N ASN A 72 3.88 16.27 3.88
CA ASN A 72 2.46 16.55 3.87
C ASN A 72 1.65 15.26 4.10
N TYR A 73 0.42 15.40 4.59
CA TYR A 73 -0.50 14.27 4.72
C TYR A 73 -0.93 13.79 3.32
N ASN A 74 -0.55 12.58 3.00
CA ASN A 74 -0.81 11.95 1.71
C ASN A 74 -1.04 10.44 1.91
N PRO A 75 -2.22 10.02 2.37
CA PRO A 75 -2.52 8.63 2.62
C PRO A 75 -2.46 7.82 1.31
N HIS A 76 -1.74 6.72 1.36
CA HIS A 76 -1.58 5.79 0.24
C HIS A 76 -1.22 4.40 0.76
N VAL A 77 -1.39 3.40 -0.09
CA VAL A 77 -1.11 2.01 0.28
C VAL A 77 -0.11 1.42 -0.70
N HIS A 78 0.99 0.90 -0.16
CA HIS A 78 1.90 0.03 -0.88
C HIS A 78 1.43 -1.40 -0.73
N MET A 79 1.30 -2.10 -1.84
CA MET A 79 0.88 -3.49 -1.85
C MET A 79 1.89 -4.36 -2.59
N MET A 80 2.30 -5.44 -1.93
CA MET A 80 3.00 -6.54 -2.58
C MET A 80 1.99 -7.64 -2.84
N VAL A 81 1.71 -7.88 -4.10
CA VAL A 81 0.76 -8.92 -4.55
C VAL A 81 1.49 -10.04 -5.26
N THR A 82 1.08 -11.27 -5.06
CA THR A 82 1.57 -12.42 -5.82
C THR A 82 1.40 -12.20 -7.32
N GLY A 83 2.36 -12.59 -8.14
CA GLY A 83 2.33 -12.46 -9.61
C GLY A 83 1.29 -13.37 -10.31
N GLY A 84 0.39 -13.95 -9.53
CA GLY A 84 -0.70 -14.81 -9.94
C GLY A 84 -1.56 -15.17 -8.76
N GLY A 85 -2.40 -16.19 -8.92
CA GLY A 85 -3.28 -16.69 -7.88
C GLY A 85 -3.72 -18.12 -8.12
N ILE A 86 -4.43 -18.69 -7.15
CA ILE A 86 -5.01 -20.01 -7.24
C ILE A 86 -6.46 -19.89 -7.71
N ASP A 87 -6.82 -20.63 -8.73
CA ASP A 87 -8.19 -20.72 -9.24
C ASP A 87 -9.07 -21.67 -8.40
N GLN A 88 -10.34 -21.80 -8.77
CA GLN A 88 -11.31 -22.67 -8.09
C GLN A 88 -10.95 -24.16 -8.17
N GLN A 89 -10.14 -24.57 -9.13
CA GLN A 89 -9.64 -25.93 -9.32
C GLN A 89 -8.34 -26.19 -8.53
N GLY A 90 -7.84 -25.20 -7.77
CA GLY A 90 -6.60 -25.31 -7.02
C GLY A 90 -5.34 -25.19 -7.87
N GLN A 91 -5.46 -24.70 -9.12
CA GLN A 91 -4.33 -24.53 -10.05
C GLN A 91 -3.79 -23.10 -9.96
N TRP A 92 -2.46 -22.97 -10.05
CA TRP A 92 -1.81 -21.67 -10.11
C TRP A 92 -1.97 -21.06 -11.51
N GLN A 93 -2.36 -19.79 -11.54
CA GLN A 93 -2.52 -18.98 -12.75
C GLN A 93 -1.63 -17.75 -12.67
N ASP A 94 -0.67 -17.63 -13.59
CA ASP A 94 0.19 -16.44 -13.66
C ASP A 94 -0.55 -15.25 -14.26
N VAL A 95 -0.33 -14.06 -13.68
CA VAL A 95 -0.81 -12.79 -14.21
C VAL A 95 0.38 -11.88 -14.48
N LYS A 96 0.79 -11.79 -15.73
CA LYS A 96 1.95 -11.00 -16.14
C LYS A 96 1.64 -9.50 -16.24
N THR A 97 0.47 -9.17 -16.77
CA THR A 97 0.05 -7.78 -17.03
C THR A 97 -1.43 -7.60 -16.72
N VAL A 98 -1.79 -6.35 -16.42
CA VAL A 98 -3.17 -5.93 -16.20
C VAL A 98 -3.47 -4.68 -17.02
N SER A 99 -4.73 -4.46 -17.35
CA SER A 99 -5.15 -3.21 -18.01
C SER A 99 -5.07 -2.06 -17.02
N TYR A 100 -4.26 -1.03 -17.29
CA TYR A 100 -4.13 0.17 -16.47
C TYR A 100 -5.45 0.95 -16.38
N ASP A 101 -6.16 1.12 -17.48
CA ASP A 101 -7.45 1.81 -17.49
C ASP A 101 -8.47 1.09 -16.61
N TYR A 102 -8.45 -0.24 -16.62
CA TYR A 102 -9.33 -1.02 -15.77
C TYR A 102 -8.90 -0.97 -14.30
N LEU A 103 -7.59 -1.01 -14.02
CA LEU A 103 -7.03 -0.88 -12.67
C LEU A 103 -7.42 0.46 -12.04
N HIS A 104 -7.30 1.57 -12.79
CA HIS A 104 -7.64 2.91 -12.31
C HIS A 104 -9.12 3.07 -12.00
N ARG A 105 -9.99 2.60 -12.92
CA ARG A 105 -11.45 2.65 -12.72
C ARG A 105 -11.92 1.75 -11.59
N GLU A 106 -11.36 0.56 -11.49
CA GLU A 106 -11.72 -0.38 -10.44
C GLU A 106 -11.24 0.10 -9.06
N TRP A 107 -10.04 0.70 -8.99
CA TRP A 107 -9.55 1.36 -7.77
C TRP A 107 -10.51 2.43 -7.27
N GLN A 108 -10.94 3.33 -8.16
CA GLN A 108 -11.90 4.37 -7.84
C GLN A 108 -13.22 3.77 -7.34
N ARG A 109 -13.76 2.80 -8.05
CA ARG A 109 -15.02 2.15 -7.70
C ARG A 109 -14.97 1.50 -6.31
N GLN A 110 -13.94 0.71 -6.04
CA GLN A 110 -13.77 0.02 -4.77
C GLN A 110 -13.52 0.98 -3.61
N LEU A 111 -12.70 2.00 -3.83
CA LEU A 111 -12.41 2.99 -2.81
C LEU A 111 -13.67 3.79 -2.46
N PHE A 112 -14.37 4.34 -3.43
CA PHE A 112 -15.52 5.20 -3.19
C PHE A 112 -16.65 4.44 -2.50
N ALA A 113 -16.97 3.24 -2.96
CA ALA A 113 -17.98 2.40 -2.32
C ALA A 113 -17.68 2.17 -0.83
N ARG A 114 -16.41 1.85 -0.48
CA ARG A 114 -16.04 1.62 0.93
C ARG A 114 -16.04 2.86 1.78
N LEU A 115 -15.60 3.99 1.22
CA LEU A 115 -15.60 5.26 1.94
C LEU A 115 -17.05 5.71 2.24
N GLU A 116 -17.96 5.58 1.28
CA GLU A 116 -19.37 5.90 1.43
C GLU A 116 -20.04 5.00 2.47
N GLU A 117 -19.83 3.69 2.38
CA GLU A 117 -20.37 2.72 3.34
C GLU A 117 -19.88 2.98 4.77
N THR A 118 -18.59 3.30 4.94
CA THR A 118 -17.97 3.48 6.26
C THR A 118 -18.33 4.81 6.90
N SER A 119 -18.37 5.89 6.15
CA SER A 119 -18.59 7.24 6.67
C SER A 119 -20.07 7.59 6.79
N ARG A 120 -20.92 7.15 5.84
CA ARG A 120 -22.35 7.50 5.72
C ARG A 120 -22.61 9.02 5.78
N SER A 121 -21.62 9.84 5.40
CA SER A 121 -21.73 11.31 5.38
C SER A 121 -22.29 11.78 4.03
N ALA A 122 -23.31 12.61 4.07
CA ALA A 122 -23.88 13.21 2.85
C ALA A 122 -22.87 14.12 2.13
N GLU A 123 -22.03 14.83 2.88
CA GLU A 123 -20.96 15.67 2.34
C GLU A 123 -19.92 14.84 1.59
N LEU A 124 -19.50 13.71 2.19
CA LEU A 124 -18.57 12.80 1.54
C LEU A 124 -19.19 12.21 0.27
N ALA A 125 -20.45 11.77 0.31
CA ALA A 125 -21.15 11.24 -0.87
C ALA A 125 -21.20 12.27 -2.02
N GLN A 126 -21.49 13.54 -1.72
CA GLN A 126 -21.45 14.63 -2.71
C GLN A 126 -20.05 14.86 -3.26
N LEU A 127 -19.01 14.81 -2.40
CA LEU A 127 -17.61 14.91 -2.83
C LEU A 127 -17.24 13.76 -3.76
N LEU A 128 -17.57 12.52 -3.40
CA LEU A 128 -17.27 11.32 -4.21
C LEU A 128 -17.96 11.40 -5.58
N LYS A 129 -19.18 11.90 -5.63
CA LYS A 129 -19.91 12.14 -6.89
C LYS A 129 -19.18 13.15 -7.78
N ARG A 130 -18.70 14.27 -7.23
CA ARG A 130 -17.90 15.27 -7.98
C ARG A 130 -16.58 14.66 -8.47
N LEU A 131 -15.87 13.94 -7.60
CA LEU A 131 -14.61 13.29 -7.96
C LEU A 131 -14.79 12.22 -9.03
N SER A 132 -15.93 11.52 -9.06
CA SER A 132 -16.26 10.56 -10.13
C SER A 132 -16.34 11.22 -11.51
N GLN A 133 -16.78 12.46 -11.57
CA GLN A 133 -16.85 13.25 -12.81
C GLN A 133 -15.46 13.79 -13.20
N GLU A 134 -14.73 14.31 -12.21
CA GLU A 134 -13.38 14.87 -12.39
C GLU A 134 -12.37 13.78 -12.84
N TYR A 135 -12.40 12.62 -12.16
CA TYR A 135 -11.53 11.49 -12.47
C TYR A 135 -12.25 10.43 -13.35
N ASN A 136 -12.73 10.84 -14.49
CA ASN A 136 -13.54 10.00 -15.41
C ASN A 136 -12.78 8.78 -15.97
N ARG A 137 -11.44 8.77 -15.90
CA ARG A 137 -10.57 7.62 -16.24
C ARG A 137 -10.18 6.77 -15.04
N GLY A 138 -10.69 7.08 -13.85
CA GLY A 138 -10.33 6.43 -12.60
C GLY A 138 -9.19 7.11 -11.84
N LEU A 139 -8.97 6.67 -10.62
CA LEU A 139 -7.93 7.18 -9.74
C LEU A 139 -6.57 6.56 -10.06
N VAL A 140 -5.49 7.31 -9.83
CA VAL A 140 -4.13 6.85 -10.10
C VAL A 140 -3.76 5.66 -9.21
N ALA A 141 -3.43 4.56 -9.87
CA ALA A 141 -2.79 3.39 -9.29
C ALA A 141 -1.51 3.10 -10.08
N TYR A 142 -0.44 2.78 -9.37
CA TYR A 142 0.83 2.43 -10.00
C TYR A 142 1.06 0.93 -9.87
N TRP A 143 1.26 0.27 -11.00
CA TRP A 143 1.63 -1.14 -11.07
C TRP A 143 3.06 -1.24 -11.59
N GLU A 144 3.99 -1.72 -10.77
CA GLU A 144 5.37 -1.87 -11.17
C GLU A 144 5.54 -3.04 -12.14
N LEU A 145 6.03 -2.74 -13.35
CA LEU A 145 6.20 -3.75 -14.41
C LEU A 145 7.28 -4.77 -14.06
N LYS A 146 8.34 -4.30 -13.38
CA LYS A 146 9.46 -5.16 -12.99
C LYS A 146 9.06 -5.99 -11.77
N PRO A 147 9.07 -7.33 -11.87
CA PRO A 147 8.71 -8.17 -10.72
C PRO A 147 9.77 -8.09 -9.63
N VAL A 148 9.33 -8.17 -8.40
CA VAL A 148 10.20 -8.38 -7.23
C VAL A 148 10.29 -9.89 -7.01
N LYS A 149 11.47 -10.44 -7.20
CA LYS A 149 11.71 -11.87 -6.98
C LYS A 149 11.72 -12.19 -5.49
N THR A 150 11.29 -13.38 -5.13
CA THR A 150 11.28 -13.87 -3.74
C THR A 150 12.68 -13.96 -3.15
N GLY A 151 12.76 -13.89 -1.82
CA GLY A 151 14.00 -13.99 -1.05
C GLY A 151 14.28 -12.74 -0.22
N GLN A 152 15.52 -12.54 0.17
CA GLN A 152 15.95 -11.38 0.97
C GLN A 152 15.56 -10.03 0.32
N GLY A 153 15.53 -9.97 -1.01
CA GLY A 153 15.17 -8.77 -1.75
C GLY A 153 13.73 -8.32 -1.48
N LEU A 154 12.75 -9.24 -1.41
CA LEU A 154 11.36 -8.90 -1.14
C LEU A 154 11.18 -8.40 0.30
N ALA A 155 11.86 -9.04 1.25
CA ALA A 155 11.82 -8.63 2.64
C ALA A 155 12.43 -7.24 2.83
N GLN A 156 13.61 -6.97 2.26
CA GLN A 156 14.23 -5.65 2.27
C GLN A 156 13.36 -4.59 1.60
N TYR A 157 12.67 -4.97 0.53
CA TYR A 157 11.73 -4.08 -0.15
C TYR A 157 10.57 -3.68 0.75
N LEU A 158 9.95 -4.63 1.45
CA LEU A 158 8.86 -4.36 2.40
C LEU A 158 9.34 -3.52 3.59
N ILE A 159 10.52 -3.81 4.14
CA ILE A 159 11.12 -3.04 5.25
C ILE A 159 11.24 -1.57 4.89
N LYS A 160 11.66 -1.25 3.66
CA LYS A 160 11.75 0.13 3.18
C LYS A 160 10.46 0.91 3.39
N TYR A 161 9.29 0.29 3.24
CA TYR A 161 7.99 0.96 3.42
C TYR A 161 7.48 0.88 4.86
N VAL A 162 7.80 -0.19 5.58
CA VAL A 162 7.38 -0.38 6.97
C VAL A 162 8.18 0.52 7.92
N ALA A 163 9.49 0.60 7.74
CA ALA A 163 10.40 1.33 8.63
C ALA A 163 10.65 2.81 8.23
N SER A 164 10.09 3.27 7.09
CA SER A 164 10.31 4.66 6.65
C SER A 164 9.61 5.65 7.58
N PRO A 165 10.36 6.57 8.20
CA PRO A 165 9.77 7.66 8.98
C PRO A 165 9.10 8.68 8.05
N PRO A 166 8.21 9.55 8.58
CA PRO A 166 7.57 10.62 7.80
C PRO A 166 8.58 11.56 7.14
N ILE A 167 9.72 11.77 7.79
CA ILE A 167 10.89 12.46 7.24
C ILE A 167 12.16 11.79 7.76
N ALA A 168 13.12 11.54 6.89
CA ALA A 168 14.43 11.08 7.31
C ALA A 168 15.22 12.24 7.94
N VAL A 169 15.97 11.97 9.01
CA VAL A 169 16.78 12.98 9.71
C VAL A 169 17.75 13.68 8.75
N SER A 170 18.33 12.95 7.80
CA SER A 170 19.23 13.49 6.76
C SER A 170 18.59 14.54 5.84
N ARG A 171 17.27 14.67 5.86
CA ARG A 171 16.54 15.68 5.09
C ARG A 171 16.33 16.99 5.85
N ILE A 172 16.61 17.01 7.16
CA ILE A 172 16.59 18.23 7.97
C ILE A 172 17.94 18.92 7.77
N ILE A 173 17.91 20.11 7.16
CA ILE A 173 19.11 20.86 6.79
C ILE A 173 19.60 21.71 7.95
N ALA A 174 18.67 22.45 8.59
CA ALA A 174 19.03 23.38 9.66
C ALA A 174 17.85 23.62 10.64
N TYR A 175 18.21 24.02 11.86
CA TYR A 175 17.31 24.61 12.84
C TYR A 175 17.87 25.97 13.25
N VAL A 176 17.21 27.05 12.85
CA VAL A 176 17.69 28.42 13.10
C VAL A 176 16.52 29.29 13.55
N GLY A 177 16.65 29.93 14.71
CA GLY A 177 15.71 30.93 15.21
C GLY A 177 14.25 30.45 15.21
N GLN A 178 13.96 29.27 15.80
CA GLN A 178 12.63 28.65 15.84
C GLN A 178 12.07 28.21 14.47
N SER A 179 12.90 28.14 13.44
CA SER A 179 12.52 27.64 12.12
C SER A 179 13.32 26.38 11.79
N VAL A 180 12.65 25.41 11.15
CA VAL A 180 13.26 24.19 10.60
C VAL A 180 13.31 24.31 9.08
N GLU A 181 14.47 24.09 8.50
CA GLU A 181 14.67 23.96 7.06
C GLU A 181 14.87 22.48 6.70
N TYR A 182 14.13 21.99 5.74
CA TYR A 182 14.26 20.62 5.26
C TYR A 182 14.07 20.53 3.75
N CYS A 183 14.55 19.43 3.14
CA CYS A 183 14.49 19.22 1.70
C CYS A 183 13.81 17.90 1.32
N TRP A 184 13.39 17.85 0.05
CA TRP A 184 12.93 16.62 -0.61
C TRP A 184 13.23 16.68 -2.09
N GLN A 185 13.28 15.51 -2.73
CA GLN A 185 13.40 15.43 -4.18
C GLN A 185 12.02 15.40 -4.81
N ASP A 186 11.69 16.36 -5.66
CA ASP A 186 10.47 16.34 -6.45
C ASP A 186 10.55 15.26 -7.54
N ARG A 187 9.44 14.57 -7.79
CA ARG A 187 9.40 13.47 -8.76
C ARG A 187 9.28 13.92 -10.19
N LYS A 188 8.66 15.09 -10.43
CA LYS A 188 8.38 15.59 -11.77
C LYS A 188 9.59 16.34 -12.31
N SER A 189 10.12 17.25 -11.51
CA SER A 189 11.28 18.08 -11.89
C SER A 189 12.62 17.37 -11.66
N HIS A 190 12.66 16.30 -10.86
CA HIS A 190 13.90 15.66 -10.35
C HIS A 190 14.82 16.63 -9.59
N GLN A 191 14.31 17.80 -9.21
CA GLN A 191 15.06 18.80 -8.46
C GLN A 191 14.89 18.63 -6.95
N GLN A 192 15.88 19.11 -6.22
CA GLN A 192 15.80 19.17 -4.76
C GLN A 192 15.02 20.44 -4.36
N GLU A 193 13.86 20.24 -3.81
CA GLU A 193 13.01 21.27 -3.23
C GLU A 193 13.34 21.48 -1.75
N ARG A 194 13.11 22.69 -1.25
CA ARG A 194 13.33 23.05 0.16
C ARG A 194 12.12 23.78 0.70
N ALA A 195 11.89 23.59 2.00
CA ALA A 195 10.92 24.37 2.76
C ALA A 195 11.54 24.83 4.08
N ARG A 196 11.21 26.06 4.48
CA ARG A 196 11.49 26.60 5.79
C ARG A 196 10.17 26.90 6.49
N VAL A 197 9.93 26.29 7.63
CA VAL A 197 8.69 26.43 8.41
C VAL A 197 9.03 26.69 9.87
N SER A 198 8.07 27.20 10.65
CA SER A 198 8.27 27.30 12.10
C SER A 198 8.43 25.90 12.72
N ALA A 199 9.13 25.80 13.85
CA ALA A 199 9.28 24.53 14.56
C ALA A 199 7.91 23.92 14.94
N VAL A 200 6.95 24.76 15.32
CA VAL A 200 5.58 24.33 15.64
C VAL A 200 4.91 23.71 14.42
N GLU A 201 5.00 24.37 13.26
CA GLU A 201 4.43 23.85 12.02
C GLU A 201 5.13 22.56 11.59
N PHE A 202 6.45 22.46 11.77
CA PHE A 202 7.19 21.23 11.48
C PHE A 202 6.72 20.07 12.36
N ILE A 203 6.57 20.32 13.68
CA ILE A 203 6.04 19.31 14.61
C ILE A 203 4.61 18.92 14.23
N ARG A 204 3.75 19.88 13.90
CA ARG A 204 2.38 19.60 13.42
C ARG A 204 2.38 18.66 12.21
N ARG A 205 3.28 18.88 11.24
CA ARG A 205 3.45 18.01 10.08
C ARG A 205 3.90 16.59 10.45
N LEU A 206 4.68 16.44 11.52
CA LEU A 206 5.09 15.11 11.99
C LEU A 206 3.96 14.40 12.74
N VAL A 207 3.28 15.12 13.63
CA VAL A 207 2.22 14.57 14.50
C VAL A 207 1.05 14.00 13.68
N GLN A 208 0.69 14.62 12.55
CA GLN A 208 -0.38 14.11 11.66
C GLN A 208 -0.12 12.68 11.13
N HIS A 209 1.12 12.19 11.20
CA HIS A 209 1.49 10.84 10.78
C HIS A 209 1.48 9.82 11.92
N ILE A 210 1.20 10.25 13.16
CA ILE A 210 1.03 9.33 14.29
C ILE A 210 -0.30 8.61 14.12
N LEU A 211 -0.21 7.31 13.93
CA LEU A 211 -1.38 6.46 13.76
C LEU A 211 -2.03 6.17 15.13
N PRO A 212 -3.36 5.95 15.18
CA PRO A 212 -4.05 5.60 16.41
C PRO A 212 -3.43 4.36 17.09
N ARG A 213 -3.52 4.33 18.42
CA ARG A 213 -3.06 3.15 19.20
C ARG A 213 -3.73 1.88 18.70
N GLY A 214 -2.94 0.83 18.47
CA GLY A 214 -3.43 -0.46 17.95
C GLY A 214 -3.70 -0.50 16.44
N PHE A 215 -3.44 0.59 15.71
CA PHE A 215 -3.61 0.59 14.26
C PHE A 215 -2.58 -0.32 13.59
N GLN A 216 -3.08 -1.34 12.90
CA GLN A 216 -2.22 -2.24 12.12
C GLN A 216 -1.84 -1.59 10.79
N ARG A 217 -0.59 -1.12 10.71
CA ARG A 217 -0.02 -0.50 9.52
C ARG A 217 0.26 -1.51 8.41
N VAL A 218 0.66 -2.73 8.78
CA VAL A 218 0.92 -3.84 7.87
C VAL A 218 -0.22 -4.84 7.97
N ARG A 219 -0.77 -5.25 6.85
CA ARG A 219 -1.91 -6.17 6.81
C ARG A 219 -1.69 -7.26 5.75
N TYR A 220 -2.20 -8.44 6.04
CA TYR A 220 -2.04 -9.64 5.23
C TYR A 220 -3.41 -10.13 4.76
N TYR A 221 -3.52 -10.42 3.47
CA TYR A 221 -4.79 -10.81 2.85
C TYR A 221 -4.63 -12.01 1.92
N GLY A 222 -5.76 -12.69 1.68
CA GLY A 222 -5.84 -13.83 0.78
C GLY A 222 -4.88 -14.95 1.16
N LEU A 223 -4.00 -15.38 0.25
CA LEU A 223 -3.03 -16.46 0.49
C LEU A 223 -2.02 -16.13 1.61
N HIS A 224 -1.86 -14.86 1.98
CA HIS A 224 -1.01 -14.42 3.09
C HIS A 224 -1.75 -14.21 4.41
N ALA A 225 -3.08 -14.38 4.43
CA ALA A 225 -3.85 -14.20 5.66
C ALA A 225 -3.42 -15.20 6.74
N VAL A 226 -3.24 -14.70 7.98
CA VAL A 226 -2.77 -15.52 9.10
C VAL A 226 -3.72 -16.72 9.39
N SER A 227 -5.04 -16.49 9.25
CA SER A 227 -6.07 -17.52 9.41
C SER A 227 -5.99 -18.67 8.41
N MET A 228 -5.32 -18.45 7.29
CA MET A 228 -5.23 -19.41 6.19
C MET A 228 -3.93 -20.24 6.19
N ARG A 229 -2.98 -19.94 7.09
CA ARG A 229 -1.63 -20.54 7.09
C ARG A 229 -1.64 -22.07 7.08
N GLY A 230 -2.42 -22.70 7.96
CA GLY A 230 -2.46 -24.16 8.08
C GLY A 230 -3.18 -24.86 6.92
N GLN A 231 -4.11 -24.15 6.26
CA GLN A 231 -5.00 -24.75 5.26
C GLN A 231 -4.51 -24.54 3.82
N ILE A 232 -3.83 -23.43 3.55
CA ILE A 232 -3.47 -23.03 2.17
C ILE A 232 -2.02 -23.35 1.81
N LEU A 233 -1.15 -23.51 2.80
CA LEU A 233 0.28 -23.61 2.56
C LEU A 233 0.65 -24.77 1.62
N GLU A 234 0.17 -25.96 1.91
CA GLU A 234 0.42 -27.16 1.09
C GLU A 234 -0.27 -27.11 -0.28
N PRO A 235 -1.53 -26.69 -0.39
CA PRO A 235 -2.16 -26.45 -1.70
C PRO A 235 -1.41 -25.42 -2.55
N VAL A 236 -0.96 -24.31 -1.95
CA VAL A 236 -0.19 -23.29 -2.69
C VAL A 236 1.16 -23.84 -3.16
N ARG A 237 1.89 -24.56 -2.28
CA ARG A 237 3.16 -25.19 -2.65
C ARG A 237 3.01 -26.17 -3.80
N ARG A 238 2.00 -27.03 -3.75
CA ARG A 238 1.70 -27.96 -4.84
C ARG A 238 1.35 -27.24 -6.12
N ALA A 239 0.52 -26.20 -6.03
CA ALA A 239 0.05 -25.44 -7.17
C ALA A 239 1.20 -24.70 -7.91
N ILE A 240 2.17 -24.16 -7.18
CA ILE A 240 3.32 -23.46 -7.78
C ILE A 240 4.55 -24.36 -8.01
N GLY A 241 4.51 -25.63 -7.58
CA GLY A 241 5.65 -26.54 -7.70
C GLY A 241 6.86 -26.14 -6.84
N ALA A 242 6.68 -25.24 -5.88
CA ALA A 242 7.78 -24.74 -5.05
C ALA A 242 8.13 -25.71 -3.94
N THR A 243 9.42 -26.07 -3.84
CA THR A 243 9.95 -26.96 -2.80
C THR A 243 10.39 -26.21 -1.54
N LEU A 244 10.54 -24.88 -1.59
CA LEU A 244 11.06 -24.07 -0.48
C LEU A 244 10.06 -22.97 -0.10
N GLN A 245 9.85 -22.84 1.20
CA GLN A 245 9.13 -21.75 1.81
C GLN A 245 10.11 -20.91 2.62
N LEU A 246 10.11 -19.60 2.37
CA LEU A 246 10.89 -18.68 3.18
C LEU A 246 10.03 -18.12 4.31
N ALA A 247 10.38 -18.46 5.54
CA ALA A 247 9.82 -17.85 6.73
C ALA A 247 10.66 -16.64 7.12
N PHE A 248 10.02 -15.48 7.30
CA PHE A 248 10.68 -14.29 7.79
C PHE A 248 10.08 -13.86 9.12
N SER A 249 10.92 -13.70 10.13
CA SER A 249 10.55 -12.98 11.35
C SER A 249 10.65 -11.48 11.07
N PHE A 250 9.51 -10.85 10.82
CA PHE A 250 9.46 -9.40 10.54
C PHE A 250 9.96 -8.57 11.73
N GLY A 251 9.77 -9.07 12.97
CA GLY A 251 10.23 -8.39 14.19
C GLY A 251 11.75 -8.33 14.28
N GLU A 252 12.44 -9.44 14.03
CA GLU A 252 13.91 -9.50 14.09
C GLU A 252 14.57 -8.64 13.01
N MET A 253 13.96 -8.59 11.83
CA MET A 253 14.51 -7.86 10.69
C MET A 253 14.31 -6.35 10.79
N VAL A 254 13.22 -5.89 11.43
CA VAL A 254 13.00 -4.47 11.75
C VAL A 254 13.93 -4.04 12.89
N MET A 255 14.09 -4.88 13.91
CA MET A 255 14.97 -4.57 15.05
C MET A 255 16.45 -4.53 14.67
N SER A 256 16.92 -5.37 13.74
CA SER A 256 18.31 -5.36 13.27
C SER A 256 18.71 -4.11 12.45
N LYS A 257 17.74 -3.30 12.03
CA LYS A 257 17.99 -2.03 11.31
C LYS A 257 17.71 -0.78 12.13
N LEU A 258 17.12 -0.92 13.34
CA LEU A 258 16.87 0.17 14.26
C LEU A 258 17.90 0.24 15.39
N GLY A 259 18.78 -0.75 15.51
CA GLY A 259 20.02 -0.74 16.31
C GLY A 259 21.20 -0.43 15.43
#